data_1ff28787e5677c677b1179367ba7d698
#
_entry.id   1ff28787e5677c677b1179367ba7d698
#
_cell.length_a   1.000
_cell.length_b   1.000
_cell.length_c   1.000
_cell.angle_alpha   90.00
_cell.angle_beta   90.00
_cell.angle_gamma   90.00
#
_symmetry.space_group_name_H-M   'P 1'
#
loop_
_entity.id
_entity.type
_entity.pdbx_description
1 polymer ?
#
loop_
_entity_poly.entity_id
_entity_poly.type
_entity_poly.pdbx_seq_one_letter_code
_entity_poly.pdbx_strand_id
1 'polypeptide(L)'
;MKKIFLMALICLGFTQLWAQQGVVFKIKYLPNKSYKTNVSVDMKANVTATGDPQILDKLKEQGITQPVNANLSIALVGVMKTGALAADKSVPVNMDYKINNISVSANGNQVPIPPKATEKDIKLSGHISEDWKIKIDSADGKAVADSAQQKMEQMMSMVQKNIQFPDKPLKPGDTFTQGGPVNIPVSKNGSDVKINFGTTYKLIKIEGDKAYFDLTPTFSMNMQMKNVSIDMSGTGTGKMVYSVKDNFPLSKEGNINMNIKVTSPKVNVTGTAVVTSKYDCVIN
;
A
#
# COMPACT_ATOMS: atom_id res chain seq x y z
N MET A 1 27.80 12.53 -52.31
CA MET A 1 26.50 12.73 -51.58
C MET A 1 25.76 11.44 -51.28
N LYS A 2 25.68 10.43 -52.17
CA LYS A 2 24.97 9.15 -51.90
C LYS A 2 25.56 8.29 -50.74
N LYS A 3 26.88 8.33 -50.48
CA LYS A 3 27.54 7.56 -49.42
C LYS A 3 27.31 8.11 -48.02
N ILE A 4 27.06 9.44 -47.88
CA ILE A 4 26.78 10.08 -46.59
C ILE A 4 25.34 9.78 -46.15
N PHE A 5 24.41 9.65 -47.08
CA PHE A 5 23.02 9.31 -46.78
C PHE A 5 22.86 7.86 -46.29
N LEU A 6 23.67 6.95 -46.81
CA LEU A 6 23.66 5.54 -46.36
C LEU A 6 24.21 5.37 -44.96
N MET A 7 25.21 6.19 -44.57
CA MET A 7 25.80 6.13 -43.22
C MET A 7 24.88 6.73 -42.16
N ALA A 8 24.09 7.77 -42.51
CA ALA A 8 23.06 8.33 -41.60
C ALA A 8 21.89 7.37 -41.37
N LEU A 9 21.52 6.55 -42.37
CA LEU A 9 20.46 5.55 -42.23
C LEU A 9 20.88 4.39 -41.33
N ILE A 10 22.17 4.02 -41.32
CA ILE A 10 22.72 2.96 -40.44
C ILE A 10 22.78 3.43 -39.01
N CYS A 11 23.10 4.71 -38.73
CA CYS A 11 23.12 5.26 -37.37
C CYS A 11 21.71 5.36 -36.73
N LEU A 12 20.67 5.58 -37.53
CA LEU A 12 19.28 5.60 -37.05
C LEU A 12 18.74 4.20 -36.67
N GLY A 13 19.30 3.14 -37.25
CA GLY A 13 18.92 1.75 -36.95
C GLY A 13 19.47 1.24 -35.63
N PHE A 14 20.60 1.75 -35.15
CA PHE A 14 21.23 1.27 -33.90
C PHE A 14 20.56 1.82 -32.62
N THR A 15 19.88 2.93 -32.68
CA THR A 15 19.19 3.50 -31.50
C THR A 15 17.91 2.74 -31.11
N GLN A 16 17.34 1.93 -32.01
CA GLN A 16 16.13 1.15 -31.72
C GLN A 16 16.42 -0.23 -31.09
N LEU A 17 17.63 -0.74 -31.21
CA LEU A 17 17.97 -2.07 -30.67
C LEU A 17 18.05 -2.11 -29.13
N TRP A 18 18.32 -0.99 -28.48
CA TRP A 18 18.37 -0.91 -27.02
C TRP A 18 16.97 -0.87 -26.37
N ALA A 19 15.94 -0.46 -27.12
CA ALA A 19 14.55 -0.44 -26.66
C ALA A 19 13.91 -1.83 -26.58
N GLN A 20 14.56 -2.88 -27.08
CA GLN A 20 14.02 -4.24 -27.11
C GLN A 20 14.48 -5.13 -25.93
N GLN A 21 15.51 -4.74 -25.20
CA GLN A 21 15.91 -5.47 -24.01
C GLN A 21 15.02 -5.08 -22.84
N GLY A 22 14.22 -6.05 -22.34
CA GLY A 22 13.41 -5.87 -21.14
C GLY A 22 14.27 -5.67 -19.90
N VAL A 23 13.71 -5.07 -18.86
CA VAL A 23 14.35 -4.88 -17.55
C VAL A 23 13.77 -5.88 -16.55
N VAL A 24 14.63 -6.56 -15.81
CA VAL A 24 14.23 -7.36 -14.66
C VAL A 24 14.14 -6.44 -13.45
N PHE A 25 12.94 -6.26 -12.96
CA PHE A 25 12.66 -5.43 -11.78
C PHE A 25 12.76 -6.26 -10.51
N LYS A 26 13.33 -5.68 -9.46
CA LYS A 26 13.41 -6.30 -8.11
C LYS A 26 13.27 -5.19 -7.08
N ILE A 27 12.83 -5.51 -5.87
CA ILE A 27 12.94 -4.58 -4.75
C ILE A 27 14.13 -4.98 -3.92
N LYS A 28 15.06 -4.04 -3.76
CA LYS A 28 16.29 -4.23 -2.99
C LYS A 28 16.48 -3.05 -2.05
N TYR A 29 16.89 -3.37 -0.84
CA TYR A 29 17.36 -2.37 0.12
C TYR A 29 18.89 -2.33 0.08
N LEU A 30 19.43 -1.32 -0.55
CA LEU A 30 20.89 -1.19 -0.71
C LEU A 30 21.57 -0.90 0.64
N PRO A 31 22.76 -1.46 0.91
CA PRO A 31 23.53 -1.15 2.11
C PRO A 31 23.94 0.34 2.19
N ASN A 32 24.10 0.85 3.41
CA ASN A 32 24.52 2.24 3.71
C ASN A 32 23.64 3.31 3.04
N LYS A 33 22.33 3.07 2.99
CA LYS A 33 21.33 3.96 2.41
C LYS A 33 20.33 4.45 3.45
N SER A 34 19.74 5.60 3.17
CA SER A 34 18.62 6.16 3.92
C SER A 34 17.41 6.30 3.01
N TYR A 35 16.32 5.65 3.39
CA TYR A 35 15.02 5.69 2.69
C TYR A 35 14.06 6.55 3.51
N LYS A 36 13.81 7.77 3.04
CA LYS A 36 12.85 8.66 3.68
C LYS A 36 11.51 8.57 2.93
N THR A 37 10.49 8.12 3.63
CA THR A 37 9.16 7.85 3.05
C THR A 37 8.10 8.77 3.63
N ASN A 38 7.19 9.23 2.78
CA ASN A 38 5.96 9.90 3.17
C ASN A 38 4.79 9.07 2.62
N VAL A 39 3.83 8.77 3.48
CA VAL A 39 2.62 8.03 3.10
C VAL A 39 1.41 8.86 3.53
N SER A 40 0.45 9.03 2.64
CA SER A 40 -0.87 9.56 2.99
C SER A 40 -1.98 8.66 2.45
N VAL A 41 -3.03 8.52 3.24
CA VAL A 41 -4.26 7.81 2.86
C VAL A 41 -5.44 8.68 3.27
N ASP A 42 -6.27 9.01 2.31
CA ASP A 42 -7.50 9.76 2.52
C ASP A 42 -8.68 8.90 2.05
N MET A 43 -9.68 8.75 2.90
CA MET A 43 -10.93 8.08 2.56
C MET A 43 -12.09 9.05 2.74
N LYS A 44 -12.95 9.12 1.73
CA LYS A 44 -14.23 9.84 1.77
C LYS A 44 -15.33 8.83 1.49
N ALA A 45 -16.22 8.66 2.43
CA ALA A 45 -17.35 7.73 2.32
C ALA A 45 -18.68 8.48 2.45
N ASN A 46 -19.66 8.03 1.66
CA ASN A 46 -21.03 8.45 1.76
C ASN A 46 -21.88 7.20 1.96
N VAL A 47 -22.50 7.08 3.13
CA VAL A 47 -23.26 5.89 3.52
C VAL A 47 -24.64 6.23 4.03
N THR A 48 -25.61 5.36 3.74
CA THR A 48 -27.00 5.49 4.21
C THR A 48 -27.40 4.22 4.94
N ALA A 49 -27.99 4.38 6.12
CA ALA A 49 -28.57 3.30 6.89
C ALA A 49 -30.08 3.22 6.63
N THR A 50 -30.59 1.99 6.54
CA THR A 50 -32.03 1.67 6.42
C THR A 50 -32.37 0.53 7.37
N GLY A 51 -33.62 0.43 7.82
CA GLY A 51 -34.04 -0.68 8.69
C GLY A 51 -34.98 -0.23 9.80
N ASP A 52 -34.74 -0.74 11.00
CA ASP A 52 -35.61 -0.52 12.19
C ASP A 52 -35.75 0.99 12.51
N PRO A 53 -36.96 1.54 12.48
CA PRO A 53 -37.21 2.97 12.73
C PRO A 53 -36.67 3.44 14.06
N GLN A 54 -36.78 2.63 15.13
CA GLN A 54 -36.29 3.00 16.47
C GLN A 54 -34.78 3.21 16.50
N ILE A 55 -34.03 2.44 15.70
CA ILE A 55 -32.57 2.62 15.60
C ILE A 55 -32.25 3.85 14.78
N LEU A 56 -32.95 4.07 13.67
CA LEU A 56 -32.76 5.25 12.82
C LEU A 56 -33.09 6.56 13.57
N ASP A 57 -34.14 6.57 14.38
CA ASP A 57 -34.52 7.70 15.22
C ASP A 57 -33.44 7.99 16.28
N LYS A 58 -32.89 6.95 16.94
CA LYS A 58 -31.75 7.11 17.87
C LYS A 58 -30.51 7.71 17.21
N LEU A 59 -30.20 7.30 15.99
CA LEU A 59 -29.09 7.90 15.23
C LEU A 59 -29.34 9.39 14.99
N LYS A 60 -30.58 9.75 14.62
CA LYS A 60 -30.99 11.14 14.43
C LYS A 60 -30.93 11.96 15.71
N GLU A 61 -31.38 11.41 16.84
CA GLU A 61 -31.27 12.03 18.16
C GLU A 61 -29.81 12.28 18.58
N GLN A 62 -28.89 11.41 18.16
CA GLN A 62 -27.44 11.60 18.34
C GLN A 62 -26.81 12.59 17.35
N GLY A 63 -27.61 13.28 16.54
CA GLY A 63 -27.13 14.23 15.55
C GLY A 63 -26.55 13.61 14.27
N ILE A 64 -26.75 12.30 14.07
CA ILE A 64 -26.28 11.59 12.87
C ILE A 64 -27.35 11.76 11.78
N THR A 65 -27.16 12.77 10.95
CA THR A 65 -28.01 13.00 9.77
C THR A 65 -27.56 12.11 8.61
N GLN A 66 -28.51 11.65 7.82
CA GLN A 66 -28.24 10.80 6.66
C GLN A 66 -28.44 11.56 5.34
N PRO A 67 -27.62 11.25 4.31
CA PRO A 67 -26.51 10.29 4.31
C PRO A 67 -25.35 10.74 5.22
N VAL A 68 -24.63 9.79 5.81
CA VAL A 68 -23.44 10.08 6.61
C VAL A 68 -22.24 10.27 5.68
N ASN A 69 -21.65 11.44 5.71
CA ASN A 69 -20.41 11.75 5.02
C ASN A 69 -19.24 11.56 6.01
N ALA A 70 -18.51 10.46 5.88
CA ALA A 70 -17.36 10.16 6.73
C ALA A 70 -16.05 10.43 5.98
N ASN A 71 -15.10 11.08 6.67
CA ASN A 71 -13.77 11.28 6.15
C ASN A 71 -12.75 10.70 7.13
N LEU A 72 -11.73 10.04 6.59
CA LEU A 72 -10.55 9.58 7.31
C LEU A 72 -9.32 10.10 6.57
N SER A 73 -8.39 10.71 7.29
CA SER A 73 -7.07 11.09 6.74
C SER A 73 -5.98 10.57 7.67
N ILE A 74 -4.98 9.93 7.09
CA ILE A 74 -3.81 9.41 7.78
C ILE A 74 -2.57 9.89 7.03
N ALA A 75 -1.61 10.47 7.74
CA ALA A 75 -0.30 10.81 7.21
C ALA A 75 0.80 10.24 8.09
N LEU A 76 1.76 9.56 7.46
CA LEU A 76 2.87 8.89 8.12
C LEU A 76 4.19 9.26 7.44
N VAL A 77 5.21 9.51 8.24
CA VAL A 77 6.59 9.70 7.78
C VAL A 77 7.44 8.57 8.35
N GLY A 78 8.27 7.98 7.51
CA GLY A 78 9.22 6.94 7.90
C GLY A 78 10.63 7.28 7.44
N VAL A 79 11.60 6.91 8.25
CA VAL A 79 13.02 6.92 7.88
C VAL A 79 13.58 5.54 8.17
N MET A 80 14.01 4.85 7.12
CA MET A 80 14.72 3.59 7.26
C MET A 80 16.18 3.80 6.87
N LYS A 81 17.10 3.40 7.74
CA LYS A 81 18.55 3.44 7.50
C LYS A 81 19.10 2.02 7.48
N THR A 82 19.79 1.68 6.41
CA THR A 82 20.49 0.40 6.27
C THR A 82 21.95 0.56 6.66
N GLY A 83 22.51 -0.44 7.34
CA GLY A 83 23.94 -0.52 7.66
C GLY A 83 24.77 -1.12 6.53
N ALA A 84 26.02 -1.42 6.83
CA ALA A 84 26.90 -2.15 5.92
C ALA A 84 26.43 -3.61 5.76
N LEU A 85 26.75 -4.21 4.62
CA LEU A 85 26.52 -5.64 4.38
C LEU A 85 27.35 -6.46 5.37
N ALA A 86 26.70 -7.31 6.16
CA ALA A 86 27.36 -8.19 7.12
C ALA A 86 27.96 -9.45 6.45
N ALA A 87 28.80 -10.17 7.19
CA ALA A 87 29.47 -11.38 6.68
C ALA A 87 28.48 -12.50 6.31
N ASP A 88 27.34 -12.57 6.98
CA ASP A 88 26.22 -13.48 6.71
C ASP A 88 25.30 -13.00 5.58
N LYS A 89 25.69 -11.94 4.86
CA LYS A 89 24.95 -11.29 3.78
C LYS A 89 23.65 -10.60 4.24
N SER A 90 23.43 -10.46 5.53
CA SER A 90 22.33 -9.62 6.04
C SER A 90 22.72 -8.14 6.02
N VAL A 91 21.73 -7.27 6.01
CA VAL A 91 21.91 -5.82 6.10
C VAL A 91 21.16 -5.32 7.33
N PRO A 92 21.85 -4.81 8.37
CA PRO A 92 21.20 -4.21 9.54
C PRO A 92 20.30 -3.06 9.12
N VAL A 93 19.15 -2.91 9.80
CA VAL A 93 18.20 -1.86 9.51
C VAL A 93 17.64 -1.24 10.78
N ASN A 94 17.55 0.10 10.77
CA ASN A 94 16.85 0.89 11.77
C ASN A 94 15.73 1.66 11.07
N MET A 95 14.55 1.66 11.67
CA MET A 95 13.35 2.29 11.11
C MET A 95 12.69 3.16 12.17
N ASP A 96 12.49 4.41 11.85
CA ASP A 96 11.76 5.38 12.65
C ASP A 96 10.49 5.77 11.90
N TYR A 97 9.32 5.54 12.48
CA TYR A 97 8.02 5.93 11.92
C TYR A 97 7.31 6.90 12.85
N LYS A 98 6.74 7.92 12.25
CA LYS A 98 5.93 8.91 12.94
C LYS A 98 4.60 9.10 12.24
N ILE A 99 3.52 9.04 13.01
CA ILE A 99 2.20 9.41 12.54
C ILE A 99 2.09 10.94 12.65
N ASN A 100 2.05 11.63 11.52
CA ASN A 100 1.97 13.08 11.49
C ASN A 100 0.54 13.61 11.62
N ASN A 101 -0.43 12.83 11.12
CA ASN A 101 -1.83 13.19 11.19
C ASN A 101 -2.69 11.92 11.18
N ILE A 102 -3.69 11.91 12.04
CA ILE A 102 -4.88 11.07 11.91
C ILE A 102 -6.06 11.99 12.17
N SER A 103 -7.01 12.03 11.26
CA SER A 103 -8.27 12.75 11.48
C SER A 103 -9.44 11.90 10.98
N VAL A 104 -10.52 11.92 11.75
CA VAL A 104 -11.79 11.29 11.40
C VAL A 104 -12.88 12.32 11.57
N SER A 105 -13.77 12.45 10.59
CA SER A 105 -14.95 13.29 10.72
C SER A 105 -16.19 12.59 10.17
N ALA A 106 -17.34 12.94 10.73
CA ALA A 106 -18.64 12.49 10.25
C ALA A 106 -19.57 13.71 10.14
N ASN A 107 -20.13 13.93 8.96
CA ASN A 107 -20.99 15.10 8.63
C ASN A 107 -20.34 16.45 9.01
N GLY A 108 -19.02 16.56 8.81
CA GLY A 108 -18.24 17.75 9.14
C GLY A 108 -17.79 17.87 10.60
N ASN A 109 -18.33 17.05 11.50
CA ASN A 109 -17.95 17.03 12.91
C ASN A 109 -16.73 16.12 13.11
N GLN A 110 -15.70 16.64 13.79
CA GLN A 110 -14.53 15.85 14.14
C GLN A 110 -14.88 14.76 15.17
N VAL A 111 -14.43 13.54 14.91
CA VAL A 111 -14.53 12.44 15.87
C VAL A 111 -13.24 12.43 16.69
N PRO A 112 -13.34 12.50 18.04
CA PRO A 112 -12.17 12.47 18.90
C PRO A 112 -11.36 11.18 18.72
N ILE A 113 -10.08 11.30 18.49
CA ILE A 113 -9.15 10.18 18.41
C ILE A 113 -8.39 10.08 19.73
N PRO A 114 -8.30 8.89 20.35
CA PRO A 114 -7.53 8.75 21.58
C PRO A 114 -6.09 9.21 21.41
N PRO A 115 -5.51 10.03 22.32
CA PRO A 115 -4.15 10.57 22.21
C PRO A 115 -3.09 9.49 21.99
N LYS A 116 -3.24 8.32 22.61
CA LYS A 116 -2.32 7.16 22.45
C LYS A 116 -2.19 6.66 21.01
N ALA A 117 -3.14 7.00 20.12
CA ALA A 117 -3.08 6.60 18.72
C ALA A 117 -2.22 7.53 17.85
N THR A 118 -1.94 8.75 18.32
CA THR A 118 -1.28 9.80 17.54
C THR A 118 0.13 10.18 18.04
N GLU A 119 0.51 9.80 19.26
CA GLU A 119 1.69 10.33 19.94
C GLU A 119 2.93 9.42 19.90
N LYS A 120 2.86 8.24 19.29
CA LYS A 120 3.98 7.30 19.35
C LYS A 120 4.83 7.30 18.09
N ASP A 121 6.06 7.82 18.24
CA ASP A 121 7.13 7.44 17.33
C ASP A 121 7.43 5.95 17.53
N ILE A 122 7.40 5.18 16.44
CA ILE A 122 7.66 3.75 16.45
C ILE A 122 9.09 3.55 15.97
N LYS A 123 9.96 3.04 16.84
CA LYS A 123 11.35 2.72 16.51
C LYS A 123 11.51 1.22 16.43
N LEU A 124 11.93 0.74 15.26
CA LEU A 124 12.17 -0.67 15.01
C LEU A 124 13.62 -0.85 14.59
N SER A 125 14.26 -1.92 15.06
CA SER A 125 15.53 -2.38 14.52
C SER A 125 15.47 -3.84 14.14
N GLY A 126 16.28 -4.22 13.18
CA GLY A 126 16.28 -5.56 12.64
C GLY A 126 17.33 -5.74 11.55
N HIS A 127 17.09 -6.69 10.70
CA HIS A 127 17.96 -6.96 9.57
C HIS A 127 17.16 -7.36 8.33
N ILE A 128 17.75 -7.12 7.17
CA ILE A 128 17.25 -7.52 5.86
C ILE A 128 18.05 -8.76 5.47
N SER A 129 17.37 -9.87 5.26
CA SER A 129 18.00 -11.14 4.86
C SER A 129 18.43 -11.14 3.39
N GLU A 130 19.20 -12.14 2.95
CA GLU A 130 19.68 -12.28 1.56
C GLU A 130 18.52 -12.33 0.55
N ASP A 131 17.35 -12.85 0.94
CA ASP A 131 16.13 -12.87 0.14
C ASP A 131 15.29 -11.58 0.24
N TRP A 132 15.88 -10.49 0.74
CA TRP A 132 15.33 -9.14 0.87
C TRP A 132 14.12 -9.04 1.81
N LYS A 133 13.97 -9.98 2.74
CA LYS A 133 12.93 -9.91 3.78
C LYS A 133 13.45 -9.15 5.00
N ILE A 134 12.61 -8.25 5.51
CA ILE A 134 12.88 -7.52 6.75
C ILE A 134 12.44 -8.39 7.93
N LYS A 135 13.36 -8.65 8.85
CA LYS A 135 13.08 -9.25 10.16
C LYS A 135 13.27 -8.20 11.24
N ILE A 136 12.35 -8.13 12.17
CA ILE A 136 12.38 -7.17 13.28
C ILE A 136 12.92 -7.86 14.52
N ASP A 137 14.00 -7.34 15.07
CA ASP A 137 14.67 -7.88 16.27
C ASP A 137 14.23 -7.13 17.53
N SER A 138 13.99 -5.80 17.42
CA SER A 138 13.52 -5.00 18.55
C SER A 138 12.53 -3.91 18.15
N ALA A 139 11.70 -3.51 19.11
CA ALA A 139 10.78 -2.39 19.02
C ALA A 139 10.97 -1.50 20.26
N ASP A 140 11.14 -0.19 20.06
CA ASP A 140 11.44 0.81 21.12
C ASP A 140 12.60 0.39 22.04
N GLY A 141 13.64 -0.24 21.47
CA GLY A 141 14.83 -0.73 22.19
C GLY A 141 14.60 -2.00 23.02
N LYS A 142 13.43 -2.61 22.97
CA LYS A 142 13.12 -3.87 23.66
C LYS A 142 13.05 -5.00 22.65
N ALA A 143 13.64 -6.15 22.98
CA ALA A 143 13.49 -7.35 22.17
C ALA A 143 12.01 -7.70 21.97
N VAL A 144 11.65 -8.05 20.76
CA VAL A 144 10.28 -8.41 20.41
C VAL A 144 10.07 -9.86 20.83
N ALA A 145 9.06 -10.13 21.67
CA ALA A 145 8.70 -11.50 22.04
C ALA A 145 8.25 -12.30 20.81
N ASP A 146 8.56 -13.59 20.75
CA ASP A 146 8.33 -14.46 19.57
C ASP A 146 6.91 -14.35 18.99
N SER A 147 5.88 -14.28 19.85
CA SER A 147 4.49 -14.14 19.41
C SER A 147 4.18 -12.78 18.79
N ALA A 148 4.84 -11.71 19.24
CA ALA A 148 4.72 -10.38 18.68
C ALA A 148 5.57 -10.25 17.41
N GLN A 149 6.73 -10.90 17.37
CA GLN A 149 7.61 -11.00 16.22
C GLN A 149 6.88 -11.67 15.04
N GLN A 150 6.24 -12.82 15.26
CA GLN A 150 5.45 -13.50 14.23
C GLN A 150 4.33 -12.63 13.66
N LYS A 151 3.60 -11.89 14.49
CA LYS A 151 2.55 -10.96 14.03
C LYS A 151 3.13 -9.81 13.21
N MET A 152 4.27 -9.27 13.64
CA MET A 152 4.95 -8.18 12.95
C MET A 152 5.52 -8.66 11.61
N GLU A 153 6.13 -9.86 11.57
CA GLU A 153 6.59 -10.50 10.34
C GLU A 153 5.43 -10.76 9.36
N GLN A 154 4.28 -11.22 9.85
CA GLN A 154 3.07 -11.36 9.03
C GLN A 154 2.64 -10.02 8.44
N MET A 155 2.56 -8.96 9.25
CA MET A 155 2.23 -7.61 8.79
C MET A 155 3.24 -7.10 7.77
N MET A 156 4.54 -7.22 8.04
CA MET A 156 5.61 -6.82 7.13
C MET A 156 5.58 -7.63 5.83
N SER A 157 5.33 -8.94 5.91
CA SER A 157 5.19 -9.78 4.71
C SER A 157 4.00 -9.37 3.84
N MET A 158 2.89 -8.94 4.44
CA MET A 158 1.76 -8.38 3.68
C MET A 158 2.17 -7.11 2.94
N VAL A 159 2.91 -6.21 3.60
CA VAL A 159 3.42 -4.98 2.99
C VAL A 159 4.43 -5.28 1.89
N GLN A 160 5.36 -6.20 2.12
CA GLN A 160 6.42 -6.58 1.17
C GLN A 160 5.89 -7.37 -0.03
N LYS A 161 4.88 -8.22 0.15
CA LYS A 161 4.22 -8.93 -0.96
C LYS A 161 3.46 -8.01 -1.91
N ASN A 162 3.25 -6.76 -1.51
CA ASN A 162 2.50 -5.79 -2.33
C ASN A 162 3.22 -5.35 -3.61
N ILE A 163 4.51 -5.62 -3.77
CA ILE A 163 5.21 -5.42 -5.05
C ILE A 163 6.22 -6.54 -5.25
N GLN A 164 5.81 -7.62 -5.87
CA GLN A 164 6.67 -8.69 -6.36
C GLN A 164 6.73 -8.62 -7.88
N PHE A 165 7.78 -8.17 -8.45
CA PHE A 165 7.94 -8.20 -9.89
C PHE A 165 8.14 -9.65 -10.38
N PRO A 166 7.69 -10.00 -11.60
CA PRO A 166 8.01 -11.28 -12.20
C PRO A 166 9.51 -11.43 -12.44
N ASP A 167 10.04 -12.65 -12.35
CA ASP A 167 11.46 -12.95 -12.58
C ASP A 167 11.89 -12.84 -14.05
N LYS A 168 11.00 -12.44 -14.94
CA LYS A 168 11.27 -12.23 -16.37
C LYS A 168 11.45 -10.75 -16.67
N PRO A 169 12.27 -10.40 -17.70
CA PRO A 169 12.36 -9.03 -18.17
C PRO A 169 11.00 -8.49 -18.64
N LEU A 170 10.70 -7.24 -18.27
CA LEU A 170 9.52 -6.51 -18.73
C LEU A 170 9.92 -5.43 -19.72
N LYS A 171 9.08 -5.24 -20.73
CA LYS A 171 9.18 -4.20 -21.78
C LYS A 171 8.00 -3.25 -21.68
N PRO A 172 8.11 -2.02 -22.19
CA PRO A 172 6.95 -1.13 -22.33
C PRO A 172 5.77 -1.84 -23.00
N GLY A 173 4.59 -1.75 -22.40
CA GLY A 173 3.39 -2.46 -22.80
C GLY A 173 3.10 -3.73 -22.00
N ASP A 174 4.11 -4.36 -21.38
CA ASP A 174 3.93 -5.57 -20.57
C ASP A 174 3.12 -5.29 -19.31
N THR A 175 2.36 -6.31 -18.91
CA THR A 175 1.52 -6.27 -17.71
C THR A 175 1.82 -7.47 -16.81
N PHE A 176 1.64 -7.25 -15.50
CA PHE A 176 1.60 -8.32 -14.51
C PHE A 176 0.63 -7.95 -13.39
N THR A 177 0.09 -8.95 -12.72
CA THR A 177 -0.84 -8.74 -11.61
C THR A 177 -0.26 -9.34 -10.34
N GLN A 178 -0.43 -8.62 -9.26
CA GLN A 178 -0.02 -9.03 -7.93
C GLN A 178 -1.13 -8.85 -6.93
N GLY A 179 -1.01 -9.55 -5.83
CA GLY A 179 -1.97 -9.58 -4.75
C GLY A 179 -2.50 -10.99 -4.53
N GLY A 180 -3.53 -11.09 -3.73
CA GLY A 180 -4.15 -12.36 -3.39
C GLY A 180 -5.01 -12.25 -2.15
N PRO A 181 -5.61 -13.37 -1.73
CA PRO A 181 -6.41 -13.43 -0.54
C PRO A 181 -5.51 -13.30 0.71
N VAL A 182 -5.97 -12.48 1.66
CA VAL A 182 -5.43 -12.38 3.01
C VAL A 182 -6.55 -12.72 3.98
N ASN A 183 -6.30 -13.71 4.82
CA ASN A 183 -7.22 -14.06 5.88
C ASN A 183 -6.70 -13.44 7.19
N ILE A 184 -7.50 -12.56 7.79
CA ILE A 184 -7.16 -11.93 9.06
C ILE A 184 -8.05 -12.56 10.15
N PRO A 185 -7.48 -13.30 11.11
CA PRO A 185 -8.25 -13.82 12.23
C PRO A 185 -8.66 -12.67 13.15
N VAL A 186 -9.95 -12.37 13.25
CA VAL A 186 -10.47 -11.21 14.00
C VAL A 186 -10.91 -11.57 15.41
N SER A 187 -11.16 -12.84 15.69
CA SER A 187 -11.60 -13.28 17.02
C SER A 187 -11.04 -14.64 17.40
N LYS A 188 -10.92 -14.87 18.72
CA LYS A 188 -10.62 -16.20 19.27
C LYS A 188 -11.68 -17.26 18.92
N ASN A 189 -12.84 -16.86 18.40
CA ASN A 189 -13.98 -17.72 18.09
C ASN A 189 -14.14 -18.02 16.58
N GLY A 190 -13.09 -17.82 15.77
CA GLY A 190 -13.04 -18.36 14.40
C GLY A 190 -13.73 -17.53 13.32
N SER A 191 -14.00 -16.25 13.54
CA SER A 191 -14.44 -15.38 12.44
C SER A 191 -13.23 -14.85 11.68
N ASP A 192 -13.05 -15.27 10.43
CA ASP A 192 -12.00 -14.77 9.58
C ASP A 192 -12.53 -13.67 8.67
N VAL A 193 -11.77 -12.60 8.51
CA VAL A 193 -12.00 -11.59 7.47
C VAL A 193 -11.22 -12.01 6.24
N LYS A 194 -11.93 -12.27 5.16
CA LYS A 194 -11.33 -12.54 3.85
C LYS A 194 -11.19 -11.22 3.10
N ILE A 195 -9.97 -10.78 2.91
CA ILE A 195 -9.64 -9.62 2.09
C ILE A 195 -8.93 -10.11 0.84
N ASN A 196 -9.44 -9.74 -0.33
CA ASN A 196 -8.74 -9.92 -1.59
C ASN A 196 -8.31 -8.54 -2.08
N PHE A 197 -7.04 -8.37 -2.32
CA PHE A 197 -6.53 -7.19 -3.00
C PHE A 197 -5.64 -7.62 -4.14
N GLY A 198 -5.70 -6.86 -5.21
CA GLY A 198 -4.88 -7.07 -6.38
C GLY A 198 -4.49 -5.75 -6.99
N THR A 199 -3.40 -5.75 -7.72
CA THR A 199 -3.01 -4.61 -8.55
C THR A 199 -2.42 -5.14 -9.85
N THR A 200 -2.99 -4.72 -10.96
CA THR A 200 -2.39 -4.93 -12.27
C THR A 200 -1.48 -3.76 -12.57
N TYR A 201 -0.22 -4.05 -12.85
CA TYR A 201 0.83 -3.11 -13.24
C TYR A 201 1.03 -3.21 -14.75
N LYS A 202 1.05 -2.07 -15.44
CA LYS A 202 1.41 -1.96 -16.85
C LYS A 202 2.63 -1.08 -16.97
N LEU A 203 3.74 -1.60 -17.49
CA LEU A 203 4.92 -0.81 -17.78
C LEU A 203 4.65 0.09 -18.99
N ILE A 204 4.68 1.39 -18.78
CA ILE A 204 4.38 2.37 -19.81
C ILE A 204 5.63 2.76 -20.59
N LYS A 205 6.70 3.13 -19.85
CA LYS A 205 7.97 3.52 -20.43
C LYS A 205 9.11 3.34 -19.47
N ILE A 206 10.32 3.27 -20.00
CA ILE A 206 11.57 3.40 -19.27
C ILE A 206 12.29 4.61 -19.86
N GLU A 207 12.71 5.54 -19.00
CA GLU A 207 13.34 6.77 -19.40
C GLU A 207 14.50 7.08 -18.43
N GLY A 208 15.73 6.99 -18.95
CA GLY A 208 16.92 7.02 -18.12
C GLY A 208 16.93 5.87 -17.09
N ASP A 209 17.06 6.21 -15.83
CA ASP A 209 17.04 5.27 -14.69
C ASP A 209 15.64 5.08 -14.05
N LYS A 210 14.58 5.56 -14.71
CA LYS A 210 13.21 5.50 -14.20
C LYS A 210 12.31 4.66 -15.09
N ALA A 211 11.51 3.82 -14.46
CA ALA A 211 10.42 3.10 -15.09
C ALA A 211 9.07 3.61 -14.56
N TYR A 212 8.11 3.77 -15.46
CA TYR A 212 6.79 4.34 -15.19
C TYR A 212 5.73 3.29 -15.41
N PHE A 213 4.88 3.09 -14.42
CA PHE A 213 3.81 2.10 -14.45
C PHE A 213 2.46 2.77 -14.25
N ASP A 214 1.47 2.33 -15.02
CA ASP A 214 0.07 2.51 -14.69
C ASP A 214 -0.39 1.35 -13.82
N LEU A 215 -1.26 1.64 -12.85
CA LEU A 215 -1.77 0.71 -11.86
C LEU A 215 -3.29 0.61 -11.98
N THR A 216 -3.80 -0.62 -11.87
CA THR A 216 -5.23 -0.88 -11.73
C THR A 216 -5.44 -1.70 -10.47
N PRO A 217 -5.61 -1.04 -9.30
CA PRO A 217 -5.89 -1.73 -8.04
C PRO A 217 -7.33 -2.27 -8.01
N THR A 218 -7.48 -3.42 -7.36
CA THR A 218 -8.75 -4.05 -7.05
C THR A 218 -8.79 -4.41 -5.57
N PHE A 219 -9.95 -4.32 -4.96
CA PHE A 219 -10.18 -4.66 -3.57
C PHE A 219 -11.51 -5.38 -3.41
N SER A 220 -11.55 -6.42 -2.59
CA SER A 220 -12.81 -6.95 -2.07
C SER A 220 -12.60 -7.50 -0.65
N MET A 221 -13.59 -7.30 0.19
CA MET A 221 -13.65 -7.83 1.54
C MET A 221 -15.02 -8.41 1.79
N ASN A 222 -15.05 -9.61 2.34
CA ASN A 222 -16.26 -10.23 2.87
C ASN A 222 -15.97 -10.66 4.31
N MET A 223 -16.81 -10.22 5.24
CA MET A 223 -16.73 -10.58 6.63
C MET A 223 -18.11 -10.99 7.13
N GLN A 224 -18.15 -12.13 7.80
CA GLN A 224 -19.34 -12.65 8.45
C GLN A 224 -19.11 -12.71 9.96
N MET A 225 -19.91 -11.99 10.74
CA MET A 225 -19.88 -12.01 12.20
C MET A 225 -21.28 -12.26 12.74
N LYS A 226 -21.52 -13.47 13.28
CA LYS A 226 -22.86 -13.86 13.78
C LYS A 226 -23.97 -13.45 12.79
N ASN A 227 -24.63 -12.33 13.10
CA ASN A 227 -25.79 -11.83 12.32
C ASN A 227 -25.45 -10.60 11.47
N VAL A 228 -24.18 -10.27 11.27
CA VAL A 228 -23.74 -9.11 10.47
C VAL A 228 -22.87 -9.60 9.31
N SER A 229 -23.22 -9.22 8.10
CA SER A 229 -22.39 -9.37 6.90
C SER A 229 -21.87 -8.01 6.48
N ILE A 230 -20.57 -7.94 6.19
CA ILE A 230 -19.95 -6.76 5.60
C ILE A 230 -19.35 -7.16 4.27
N ASP A 231 -19.81 -6.54 3.19
CA ASP A 231 -19.31 -6.71 1.84
C ASP A 231 -18.78 -5.37 1.33
N MET A 232 -17.54 -5.37 0.91
CA MET A 232 -16.91 -4.20 0.28
C MET A 232 -16.18 -4.64 -0.98
N SER A 233 -16.30 -3.86 -2.04
CA SER A 233 -15.56 -4.11 -3.28
C SER A 233 -15.25 -2.81 -4.00
N GLY A 234 -14.16 -2.79 -4.75
CA GLY A 234 -13.77 -1.60 -5.47
C GLY A 234 -12.67 -1.83 -6.48
N THR A 235 -12.55 -0.88 -7.38
CA THR A 235 -11.49 -0.79 -8.38
C THR A 235 -11.01 0.64 -8.48
N GLY A 236 -9.82 0.82 -9.05
CA GLY A 236 -9.27 2.15 -9.17
C GLY A 236 -8.19 2.27 -10.22
N THR A 237 -7.50 3.41 -10.16
CA THR A 237 -6.37 3.71 -11.03
C THR A 237 -5.24 4.30 -10.21
N GLY A 238 -4.02 4.20 -10.73
CA GLY A 238 -2.86 4.79 -10.08
C GLY A 238 -1.65 4.82 -11.00
N LYS A 239 -0.56 5.35 -10.46
CA LYS A 239 0.74 5.42 -11.12
C LYS A 239 1.84 5.07 -10.16
N MET A 240 2.95 4.56 -10.68
CA MET A 240 4.16 4.30 -9.94
C MET A 240 5.37 4.73 -10.75
N VAL A 241 6.32 5.37 -10.08
CA VAL A 241 7.66 5.62 -10.59
C VAL A 241 8.63 4.74 -9.83
N TYR A 242 9.46 4.01 -10.54
CA TYR A 242 10.44 3.09 -9.99
C TYR A 242 11.85 3.48 -10.45
N SER A 243 12.83 3.48 -9.54
CA SER A 243 14.25 3.66 -9.87
C SER A 243 14.86 2.33 -10.30
N VAL A 244 15.25 2.23 -11.56
CA VAL A 244 15.98 1.05 -12.08
C VAL A 244 17.37 0.96 -11.44
N LYS A 245 18.01 2.11 -11.21
CA LYS A 245 19.31 2.23 -10.57
C LYS A 245 19.30 1.73 -9.12
N ASP A 246 18.32 2.17 -8.33
CA ASP A 246 18.24 1.86 -6.90
C ASP A 246 17.45 0.58 -6.62
N ASN A 247 16.83 -0.02 -7.65
CA ASN A 247 15.94 -1.17 -7.53
C ASN A 247 14.81 -0.94 -6.51
N PHE A 248 14.17 0.23 -6.56
CA PHE A 248 13.20 0.63 -5.55
C PHE A 248 12.10 1.55 -6.11
N PRO A 249 10.84 1.45 -5.63
CA PRO A 249 9.78 2.40 -5.97
C PRO A 249 10.04 3.78 -5.33
N LEU A 250 10.02 4.84 -6.14
CA LEU A 250 10.21 6.22 -5.68
C LEU A 250 8.90 6.90 -5.35
N SER A 251 7.84 6.60 -6.09
CA SER A 251 6.50 7.10 -5.80
C SER A 251 5.43 6.13 -6.24
N LYS A 252 4.31 6.16 -5.55
CA LYS A 252 3.09 5.46 -5.92
C LYS A 252 1.91 6.31 -5.49
N GLU A 253 0.99 6.57 -6.40
CA GLU A 253 -0.26 7.26 -6.11
C GLU A 253 -1.42 6.53 -6.76
N GLY A 254 -2.61 6.65 -6.19
CA GLY A 254 -3.79 6.05 -6.79
C GLY A 254 -5.04 6.28 -5.97
N ASN A 255 -6.15 5.92 -6.59
CA ASN A 255 -7.44 5.91 -5.94
C ASN A 255 -8.14 4.57 -6.14
N ILE A 256 -9.08 4.26 -5.25
CA ILE A 256 -10.01 3.13 -5.36
C ILE A 256 -11.40 3.66 -5.06
N ASN A 257 -12.32 3.43 -5.99
CA ASN A 257 -13.75 3.67 -5.77
C ASN A 257 -14.36 2.38 -5.22
N MET A 258 -15.01 2.46 -4.08
CA MET A 258 -15.50 1.30 -3.33
C MET A 258 -17.01 1.36 -3.15
N ASN A 259 -17.65 0.21 -3.22
CA ASN A 259 -19.01 -0.02 -2.77
C ASN A 259 -18.97 -0.65 -1.38
N ILE A 260 -19.87 -0.23 -0.49
CA ILE A 260 -19.99 -0.70 0.88
C ILE A 260 -21.41 -1.21 1.09
N LYS A 261 -21.52 -2.43 1.63
CA LYS A 261 -22.78 -3.01 2.05
C LYS A 261 -22.60 -3.72 3.38
N VAL A 262 -23.35 -3.29 4.38
CA VAL A 262 -23.46 -3.98 5.67
C VAL A 262 -24.89 -4.44 5.83
N THR A 263 -25.08 -5.70 6.14
CA THR A 263 -26.39 -6.31 6.35
C THR A 263 -26.46 -6.87 7.76
N SER A 264 -27.48 -6.48 8.51
CA SER A 264 -27.80 -7.03 9.82
C SER A 264 -29.31 -7.22 9.98
N PRO A 265 -29.80 -7.95 10.97
CA PRO A 265 -31.25 -8.16 11.15
C PRO A 265 -32.04 -6.88 11.38
N LYS A 266 -31.40 -5.85 11.88
CA LYS A 266 -32.09 -4.59 12.27
C LYS A 266 -31.74 -3.41 11.37
N VAL A 267 -30.51 -3.33 10.88
CA VAL A 267 -30.04 -2.18 10.09
C VAL A 267 -29.19 -2.67 8.92
N ASN A 268 -29.46 -2.14 7.75
CA ASN A 268 -28.62 -2.28 6.56
C ASN A 268 -27.94 -0.93 6.28
N VAL A 269 -26.65 -0.98 5.93
CA VAL A 269 -25.90 0.21 5.49
C VAL A 269 -25.42 -0.03 4.09
N THR A 270 -25.67 0.93 3.20
CA THR A 270 -25.15 0.92 1.82
C THR A 270 -24.48 2.25 1.52
N GLY A 271 -23.49 2.23 0.67
CA GLY A 271 -22.84 3.47 0.28
C GLY A 271 -21.63 3.25 -0.61
N THR A 272 -20.91 4.34 -0.81
CA THR A 272 -19.69 4.36 -1.61
C THR A 272 -18.57 5.04 -0.81
N ALA A 273 -17.33 4.71 -1.15
CA ALA A 273 -16.16 5.40 -0.65
C ALA A 273 -15.12 5.59 -1.76
N VAL A 274 -14.36 6.68 -1.65
CA VAL A 274 -13.16 6.90 -2.46
C VAL A 274 -11.97 6.88 -1.51
N VAL A 275 -11.04 5.98 -1.75
CA VAL A 275 -9.76 5.91 -1.02
C VAL A 275 -8.67 6.42 -1.95
N THR A 276 -7.98 7.47 -1.56
CA THR A 276 -6.81 8.01 -2.26
C THR A 276 -5.58 7.70 -1.44
N SER A 277 -4.53 7.21 -2.07
CA SER A 277 -3.26 6.94 -1.41
C SER A 277 -2.09 7.54 -2.16
N LYS A 278 -1.10 8.01 -1.42
CA LYS A 278 0.15 8.54 -1.96
C LYS A 278 1.32 8.03 -1.12
N TYR A 279 2.34 7.59 -1.80
CA TYR A 279 3.62 7.17 -1.26
C TYR A 279 4.73 7.87 -2.03
N ASP A 280 5.67 8.48 -1.34
CA ASP A 280 6.89 9.06 -1.89
C ASP A 280 8.10 8.56 -1.10
N CYS A 281 9.19 8.24 -1.78
CA CYS A 281 10.45 7.80 -1.18
C CYS A 281 11.63 8.56 -1.77
N VAL A 282 12.47 9.10 -0.90
CA VAL A 282 13.77 9.68 -1.25
C VAL A 282 14.88 8.78 -0.72
N ILE A 283 15.81 8.38 -1.60
CA ILE A 283 16.93 7.50 -1.28
C ILE A 283 18.22 8.34 -1.30
N ASN A 284 18.97 8.33 -0.18
CA ASN A 284 20.22 9.06 -0.02
C ASN A 284 21.38 8.12 0.29
#